data_08ae9de22c82aa57707680553d5c9d99
#
_entry.id   08ae9de22c82aa57707680553d5c9d99
#
_cell.length_a   1.000
_cell.length_b   1.000
_cell.length_c   1.000
_cell.angle_alpha   90.00
_cell.angle_beta   90.00
_cell.angle_gamma   90.00
#
_symmetry.space_group_name_H-M   'P 1'
#
loop_
_entity.id
_entity.type
_entity.pdbx_description
1 polymer ?
#
loop_
_entity_poly.entity_id
_entity_poly.type
_entity_poly.pdbx_seq_one_letter_code
_entity_poly.pdbx_strand_id
1 'polypeptide(L)'
;MTAPPRLELLGITKQYPAVRANDGVALTVAPGQIHAVLGENGAGKSTMMKIIYGAVKPDAGEIRWNGQPVQITSPAHARALGIGMVYQHFSLFDTLTAAENVWLGLDKAMSLAQVIERIRAVAGEYGLDVDPLRPVHSLSVGERQRVEIVRALLTNPKL
;
A
#
# COMPACT_ATOMS: atom_id res chain seq x y z
N MET A 1 -11.79 27.78 0.02
CA MET A 1 -11.68 26.77 1.10
C MET A 1 -10.67 25.74 0.64
N THR A 2 -9.58 25.53 1.36
CA THR A 2 -8.58 24.50 1.05
C THR A 2 -9.19 23.13 1.29
N ALA A 3 -8.94 22.18 0.39
CA ALA A 3 -9.40 20.80 0.58
C ALA A 3 -8.79 20.21 1.87
N PRO A 4 -9.53 19.38 2.60
CA PRO A 4 -9.00 18.76 3.81
C PRO A 4 -7.81 17.85 3.46
N PRO A 5 -6.87 17.65 4.40
CA PRO A 5 -5.78 16.70 4.22
C PRO A 5 -6.30 15.30 3.87
N ARG A 6 -5.56 14.60 3.00
CA ARG A 6 -5.90 13.22 2.64
C ARG A 6 -5.74 12.28 3.82
N LEU A 7 -4.61 12.42 4.52
CA LEU A 7 -4.27 11.64 5.71
C LEU A 7 -3.69 12.56 6.77
N GLU A 8 -4.12 12.38 8.01
CA GLU A 8 -3.48 12.97 9.18
C GLU A 8 -3.24 11.90 10.24
N LEU A 9 -2.06 11.92 10.80
CA LEU A 9 -1.70 11.18 12.00
C LEU A 9 -1.51 12.19 13.12
N LEU A 10 -2.19 12.01 14.23
CA LEU A 10 -2.16 12.91 15.37
C LEU A 10 -1.72 12.15 16.63
N GLY A 11 -0.46 12.33 17.03
CA GLY A 11 0.08 11.73 18.24
C GLY A 11 0.15 10.19 18.22
N ILE A 12 0.40 9.60 17.07
CA ILE A 12 0.44 8.15 16.91
C ILE A 12 1.59 7.56 17.72
N THR A 13 1.26 6.65 18.62
CA THR A 13 2.21 5.94 19.47
C THR A 13 2.05 4.44 19.30
N LYS A 14 3.19 3.74 19.20
CA LYS A 14 3.25 2.26 19.18
C LYS A 14 4.40 1.76 20.03
N GLN A 15 4.06 1.02 21.07
CA GLN A 15 4.98 0.36 21.99
C GLN A 15 5.01 -1.14 21.70
N TYR A 16 6.21 -1.68 21.52
CA TYR A 16 6.47 -3.11 21.58
C TYR A 16 7.20 -3.43 22.91
N PRO A 17 7.25 -4.69 23.37
CA PRO A 17 7.82 -5.03 24.67
C PRO A 17 9.21 -4.44 24.94
N ALA A 18 10.07 -4.40 23.91
CA ALA A 18 11.46 -3.94 24.04
C ALA A 18 11.71 -2.55 23.45
N VAL A 19 10.76 -1.97 22.67
CA VAL A 19 11.02 -0.71 21.96
C VAL A 19 9.74 0.08 21.71
N ARG A 20 9.82 1.40 21.89
CA ARG A 20 8.79 2.32 21.42
C ARG A 20 9.08 2.67 19.97
N ALA A 21 8.36 2.04 19.05
CA ALA A 21 8.58 2.19 17.62
C ALA A 21 8.09 3.55 17.08
N ASN A 22 6.99 4.06 17.60
CA ASN A 22 6.46 5.40 17.30
C ASN A 22 6.09 6.09 18.63
N ASP A 23 6.42 7.36 18.77
CA ASP A 23 6.18 8.15 19.98
C ASP A 23 5.60 9.50 19.60
N GLY A 24 4.28 9.64 19.76
CA GLY A 24 3.57 10.90 19.49
C GLY A 24 3.72 11.40 18.04
N VAL A 25 3.85 10.49 17.06
CA VAL A 25 4.13 10.85 15.66
C VAL A 25 2.96 11.66 15.07
N ALA A 26 3.29 12.78 14.44
CA ALA A 26 2.37 13.58 13.65
C ALA A 26 2.80 13.59 12.18
N LEU A 27 1.84 13.47 11.28
CA LEU A 27 2.04 13.53 9.83
C LEU A 27 0.78 14.08 9.17
N THR A 28 0.95 14.97 8.20
CA THR A 28 -0.16 15.49 7.39
C THR A 28 0.20 15.37 5.92
N VAL A 29 -0.65 14.71 5.13
CA VAL A 29 -0.47 14.51 3.69
C VAL A 29 -1.65 15.13 2.96
N ALA A 30 -1.38 16.10 2.10
CA ALA A 30 -2.40 16.73 1.27
C ALA A 30 -2.73 15.86 0.03
N PRO A 31 -3.93 16.01 -0.58
CA PRO A 31 -4.22 15.41 -1.88
C PRO A 31 -3.19 15.83 -2.94
N GLY A 32 -2.71 14.85 -3.74
CA GLY A 32 -1.72 15.10 -4.81
C GLY A 32 -0.29 15.34 -4.32
N GLN A 33 -0.03 15.22 -3.02
CA GLN A 33 1.30 15.41 -2.45
C GLN A 33 2.08 14.09 -2.48
N ILE A 34 3.37 14.18 -2.86
CA ILE A 34 4.36 13.13 -2.61
C ILE A 34 5.06 13.47 -1.30
N HIS A 35 4.96 12.60 -0.30
CA HIS A 35 5.53 12.81 1.02
C HIS A 35 6.59 11.75 1.32
N ALA A 36 7.87 12.17 1.39
CA ALA A 36 8.97 11.28 1.73
C ALA A 36 9.14 11.16 3.25
N VAL A 37 9.17 9.93 3.74
CA VAL A 37 9.46 9.62 5.16
C VAL A 37 10.88 9.09 5.26
N LEU A 38 11.76 9.88 5.86
CA LEU A 38 13.18 9.59 6.01
C LEU A 38 13.52 9.24 7.46
N GLY A 39 14.57 8.48 7.66
CA GLY A 39 15.07 8.09 8.98
C GLY A 39 15.94 6.84 8.90
N GLU A 40 16.70 6.58 9.96
CA GLU A 40 17.58 5.42 10.09
C GLU A 40 16.79 4.10 10.15
N ASN A 41 17.51 2.98 9.98
CA ASN A 41 16.90 1.66 10.19
C ASN A 41 16.48 1.52 11.66
N GLY A 42 15.25 1.02 11.86
CA GLY A 42 14.68 0.94 13.22
C GLY A 42 13.96 2.20 13.70
N ALA A 43 13.96 3.32 12.95
CA ALA A 43 13.29 4.57 13.33
C ALA A 43 11.75 4.53 13.32
N GLY A 44 11.12 3.36 13.21
CA GLY A 44 9.67 3.23 13.26
C GLY A 44 8.92 3.48 11.94
N LYS A 45 9.61 3.78 10.82
CA LYS A 45 8.98 4.07 9.52
C LYS A 45 8.04 2.95 9.06
N SER A 46 8.54 1.71 9.06
CA SER A 46 7.73 0.54 8.64
C SER A 46 6.54 0.27 9.56
N THR A 47 6.69 0.56 10.85
CA THR A 47 5.58 0.45 11.82
C THR A 47 4.51 1.49 11.52
N MET A 48 4.89 2.73 11.24
CA MET A 48 3.96 3.79 10.85
C MET A 48 3.20 3.43 9.56
N MET A 49 3.89 2.92 8.53
CA MET A 49 3.24 2.45 7.30
C MET A 49 2.25 1.32 7.56
N LYS A 50 2.61 0.35 8.41
CA LYS A 50 1.72 -0.74 8.83
C LYS A 50 0.50 -0.24 9.60
N ILE A 51 0.64 0.82 10.39
CA ILE A 51 -0.48 1.47 11.09
C ILE A 51 -1.43 2.13 10.09
N ILE A 52 -0.92 2.89 9.13
CA ILE A 52 -1.71 3.53 8.07
C ILE A 52 -2.46 2.48 7.25
N TYR A 53 -1.82 1.33 6.99
CA TYR A 53 -2.44 0.24 6.23
C TYR A 53 -3.32 -0.70 7.06
N GLY A 54 -3.44 -0.47 8.37
CA GLY A 54 -4.27 -1.28 9.26
C GLY A 54 -3.71 -2.68 9.58
N ALA A 55 -2.43 -2.92 9.29
CA ALA A 55 -1.75 -4.17 9.65
C ALA A 55 -1.27 -4.18 11.11
N VAL A 56 -1.12 -3.01 11.72
CA VAL A 56 -0.76 -2.81 13.11
C VAL A 56 -1.70 -1.76 13.72
N LYS A 57 -2.24 -2.06 14.90
CA LYS A 57 -3.06 -1.09 15.64
C LYS A 57 -2.14 -0.16 16.46
N PRO A 58 -2.31 1.16 16.40
CA PRO A 58 -1.62 2.08 17.32
C PRO A 58 -2.14 1.90 18.75
N ASP A 59 -1.30 2.23 19.73
CA ASP A 59 -1.66 2.17 21.15
C ASP A 59 -2.26 3.51 21.62
N ALA A 60 -1.90 4.63 20.96
CA ALA A 60 -2.47 5.95 21.18
C ALA A 60 -2.42 6.78 19.91
N GLY A 61 -3.17 7.88 19.91
CA GLY A 61 -3.28 8.82 18.80
C GLY A 61 -4.53 8.62 17.95
N GLU A 62 -4.69 9.48 16.96
CA GLU A 62 -5.85 9.52 16.07
C GLU A 62 -5.38 9.51 14.62
N ILE A 63 -6.09 8.76 13.76
CA ILE A 63 -5.94 8.83 12.31
C ILE A 63 -7.14 9.54 11.74
N ARG A 64 -6.91 10.50 10.82
CA ARG A 64 -7.97 11.12 10.03
C ARG A 64 -7.78 10.84 8.56
N TRP A 65 -8.88 10.54 7.89
CA TRP A 65 -8.96 10.34 6.45
C TRP A 65 -9.92 11.37 5.85
N ASN A 66 -9.43 12.20 4.92
CA ASN A 66 -10.19 13.34 4.38
C ASN A 66 -10.77 14.25 5.47
N GLY A 67 -10.00 14.51 6.53
CA GLY A 67 -10.39 15.35 7.66
C GLY A 67 -11.32 14.67 8.67
N GLN A 68 -11.76 13.44 8.46
CA GLN A 68 -12.66 12.72 9.38
C GLN A 68 -11.89 11.66 10.19
N PRO A 69 -12.12 11.57 11.51
CA PRO A 69 -11.54 10.50 12.32
C PRO A 69 -11.92 9.13 11.78
N VAL A 70 -10.93 8.22 11.71
CA VAL A 70 -11.13 6.86 11.24
C VAL A 70 -10.29 5.88 12.05
N GLN A 71 -10.84 4.69 12.32
CA GLN A 71 -10.09 3.56 12.85
C GLN A 71 -9.85 2.55 11.75
N ILE A 72 -8.62 2.47 11.27
CA ILE A 72 -8.24 1.51 10.23
C ILE A 72 -7.93 0.18 10.92
N THR A 73 -8.87 -0.76 10.85
CA THR A 73 -8.84 -2.00 11.62
C THR A 73 -8.22 -3.19 10.90
N SER A 74 -8.00 -3.07 9.60
CA SER A 74 -7.43 -4.14 8.77
C SER A 74 -6.93 -3.61 7.42
N PRO A 75 -6.05 -4.34 6.73
CA PRO A 75 -5.67 -4.04 5.36
C PRO A 75 -6.84 -3.99 4.38
N ALA A 76 -7.87 -4.80 4.60
CA ALA A 76 -9.10 -4.76 3.80
C ALA A 76 -9.85 -3.44 3.98
N HIS A 77 -9.95 -2.94 5.22
CA HIS A 77 -10.54 -1.64 5.51
C HIS A 77 -9.72 -0.50 4.89
N ALA A 78 -8.38 -0.55 4.98
CA ALA A 78 -7.49 0.43 4.34
C ALA A 78 -7.72 0.48 2.81
N ARG A 79 -7.80 -0.67 2.14
CA ARG A 79 -8.12 -0.74 0.69
C ARG A 79 -9.48 -0.17 0.37
N ALA A 80 -10.50 -0.42 1.19
CA ALA A 80 -11.84 0.15 1.01
C ALA A 80 -11.86 1.68 1.10
N LEU A 81 -10.95 2.27 1.91
CA LEU A 81 -10.72 3.71 1.97
C LEU A 81 -9.93 4.24 0.78
N GLY A 82 -9.33 3.38 -0.03
CA GLY A 82 -8.46 3.75 -1.14
C GLY A 82 -7.00 3.91 -0.75
N ILE A 83 -6.54 3.25 0.31
CA ILE A 83 -5.13 3.22 0.71
C ILE A 83 -4.49 1.97 0.09
N GLY A 84 -3.51 2.17 -0.78
CA GLY A 84 -2.69 1.10 -1.35
C GLY A 84 -1.38 0.94 -0.59
N MET A 85 -0.75 -0.23 -0.70
CA MET A 85 0.57 -0.48 -0.11
C MET A 85 1.40 -1.37 -1.03
N VAL A 86 2.67 -0.97 -1.22
CA VAL A 86 3.70 -1.80 -1.84
C VAL A 86 4.66 -2.22 -0.72
N TYR A 87 4.86 -3.53 -0.56
CA TYR A 87 5.70 -4.06 0.50
C TYR A 87 7.18 -4.05 0.11
N GLN A 88 8.06 -3.95 1.11
CA GLN A 88 9.51 -4.03 0.94
C GLN A 88 9.95 -5.43 0.47
N HIS A 89 9.29 -6.48 0.94
CA HIS A 89 9.50 -7.86 0.50
C HIS A 89 8.33 -8.29 -0.37
N PHE A 90 8.63 -8.93 -1.49
CA PHE A 90 7.60 -9.39 -2.41
C PHE A 90 6.66 -10.39 -1.75
N SER A 91 5.37 -10.21 -1.95
CA SER A 91 4.32 -11.14 -1.54
C SER A 91 3.77 -11.91 -2.75
N LEU A 92 4.66 -12.28 -3.67
CA LEU A 92 4.34 -12.98 -4.90
C LEU A 92 4.66 -14.48 -4.77
N PHE A 93 3.79 -15.30 -5.33
CA PHE A 93 4.00 -16.74 -5.47
C PHE A 93 4.84 -17.02 -6.72
N ASP A 94 6.02 -17.58 -6.52
CA ASP A 94 7.00 -17.83 -7.60
C ASP A 94 6.48 -18.76 -8.69
N THR A 95 5.60 -19.70 -8.36
CA THR A 95 5.05 -20.69 -9.27
C THR A 95 3.93 -20.17 -10.17
N LEU A 96 3.38 -19.02 -9.85
CA LEU A 96 2.28 -18.38 -10.58
C LEU A 96 2.80 -17.31 -11.54
N THR A 97 2.01 -16.99 -12.56
CA THR A 97 2.26 -15.85 -13.44
C THR A 97 2.03 -14.53 -12.70
N ALA A 98 2.52 -13.43 -13.28
CA ALA A 98 2.25 -12.09 -12.76
C ALA A 98 0.74 -11.81 -12.66
N ALA A 99 -0.03 -12.18 -13.68
CA ALA A 99 -1.48 -12.00 -13.71
C ALA A 99 -2.21 -12.82 -12.64
N GLU A 100 -1.83 -14.08 -12.43
CA GLU A 100 -2.41 -14.93 -11.38
C GLU A 100 -2.13 -14.36 -9.98
N ASN A 101 -0.90 -13.88 -9.74
CA ASN A 101 -0.55 -13.22 -8.49
C ASN A 101 -1.39 -11.96 -8.23
N VAL A 102 -1.59 -11.14 -9.25
CA VAL A 102 -2.46 -9.97 -9.17
C VAL A 102 -3.90 -10.37 -8.91
N TRP A 103 -4.40 -11.36 -9.65
CA TRP A 103 -5.78 -11.86 -9.54
C TRP A 103 -6.12 -12.38 -8.14
N LEU A 104 -5.18 -13.08 -7.49
CA LEU A 104 -5.36 -13.56 -6.11
C LEU A 104 -5.60 -12.43 -5.11
N GLY A 105 -5.05 -11.24 -5.36
CA GLY A 105 -5.17 -10.06 -4.50
C GLY A 105 -6.38 -9.17 -4.80
N LEU A 106 -7.10 -9.43 -5.90
CA LEU A 106 -8.26 -8.67 -6.32
C LEU A 106 -9.56 -9.36 -5.88
N ASP A 107 -10.67 -8.60 -5.96
CA ASP A 107 -12.00 -9.14 -5.76
C ASP A 107 -12.31 -10.18 -6.84
N LYS A 108 -12.83 -11.35 -6.43
CA LYS A 108 -13.07 -12.51 -7.30
C LYS A 108 -14.14 -12.30 -8.39
N ALA A 109 -14.71 -11.11 -8.49
CA ALA A 109 -15.70 -10.75 -9.51
C ALA A 109 -15.12 -10.70 -10.94
N MET A 110 -13.78 -10.68 -11.08
CA MET A 110 -13.11 -10.56 -12.38
C MET A 110 -12.51 -11.89 -12.84
N SER A 111 -12.63 -12.20 -14.12
CA SER A 111 -11.91 -13.31 -14.75
C SER A 111 -10.42 -12.98 -14.90
N LEU A 112 -9.57 -14.01 -15.00
CA LEU A 112 -8.13 -13.83 -15.24
C LEU A 112 -7.86 -13.06 -16.53
N ALA A 113 -8.65 -13.29 -17.59
CA ALA A 113 -8.52 -12.57 -18.85
C ALA A 113 -8.76 -11.05 -18.68
N GLN A 114 -9.78 -10.68 -17.91
CA GLN A 114 -10.05 -9.27 -17.59
C GLN A 114 -8.92 -8.64 -16.77
N VAL A 115 -8.32 -9.39 -15.85
CA VAL A 115 -7.17 -8.92 -15.07
C VAL A 115 -5.95 -8.70 -15.97
N ILE A 116 -5.68 -9.60 -16.91
CA ILE A 116 -4.59 -9.45 -17.89
C ILE A 116 -4.74 -8.15 -18.67
N GLU A 117 -5.93 -7.86 -19.19
CA GLU A 117 -6.19 -6.63 -19.95
C GLU A 117 -6.03 -5.37 -19.08
N ARG A 118 -6.50 -5.42 -17.83
CA ARG A 118 -6.29 -4.30 -16.89
C ARG A 118 -4.84 -4.09 -16.51
N ILE A 119 -4.05 -5.17 -16.34
CA ILE A 119 -2.60 -5.07 -16.12
C ILE A 119 -1.95 -4.33 -17.29
N ARG A 120 -2.26 -4.74 -18.54
CA ARG A 120 -1.72 -4.09 -19.74
C ARG A 120 -2.09 -2.61 -19.82
N ALA A 121 -3.35 -2.28 -19.53
CA ALA A 121 -3.83 -0.90 -19.55
C ALA A 121 -3.09 -0.03 -18.51
N VAL A 122 -3.03 -0.47 -17.25
CA VAL A 122 -2.35 0.26 -16.18
C VAL A 122 -0.84 0.33 -16.42
N ALA A 123 -0.23 -0.77 -16.85
CA ALA A 123 1.20 -0.79 -17.18
C ALA A 123 1.53 0.21 -18.30
N GLY A 124 0.69 0.28 -19.33
CA GLY A 124 0.83 1.26 -20.41
C GLY A 124 0.64 2.71 -19.96
N GLU A 125 -0.37 2.97 -19.11
CA GLU A 125 -0.65 4.30 -18.56
C GLU A 125 0.54 4.87 -17.76
N TYR A 126 1.18 4.02 -16.94
CA TYR A 126 2.27 4.44 -16.06
C TYR A 126 3.67 4.16 -16.62
N GLY A 127 3.78 3.67 -17.87
CA GLY A 127 5.07 3.35 -18.47
C GLY A 127 5.82 2.21 -17.81
N LEU A 128 5.09 1.25 -17.21
CA LEU A 128 5.63 0.10 -16.53
C LEU A 128 5.70 -1.09 -17.50
N ASP A 129 6.90 -1.67 -17.67
CA ASP A 129 7.08 -2.88 -18.47
C ASP A 129 6.74 -4.11 -17.62
N VAL A 130 5.54 -4.66 -17.80
CA VAL A 130 5.03 -5.87 -17.11
C VAL A 130 4.39 -6.81 -18.12
N ASP A 131 4.97 -8.00 -18.30
CA ASP A 131 4.32 -9.09 -19.02
C ASP A 131 3.45 -9.90 -18.06
N PRO A 132 2.11 -9.84 -18.19
CA PRO A 132 1.20 -10.52 -17.27
C PRO A 132 1.28 -12.04 -17.31
N LEU A 133 1.79 -12.62 -18.40
CA LEU A 133 1.82 -14.07 -18.61
C LEU A 133 3.12 -14.74 -18.13
N ARG A 134 4.15 -13.95 -17.78
CA ARG A 134 5.41 -14.52 -17.32
C ARG A 134 5.30 -15.07 -15.90
N PRO A 135 5.83 -16.28 -15.64
CA PRO A 135 5.96 -16.83 -14.28
C PRO A 135 6.88 -15.97 -13.41
N VAL A 136 6.49 -15.75 -12.17
CA VAL A 136 7.21 -14.85 -11.25
C VAL A 136 8.64 -15.29 -10.99
N HIS A 137 8.91 -16.62 -10.95
CA HIS A 137 10.28 -17.13 -10.77
C HIS A 137 11.24 -16.70 -11.88
N SER A 138 10.74 -16.39 -13.09
CA SER A 138 11.56 -15.92 -14.22
C SER A 138 11.81 -14.41 -14.21
N LEU A 139 11.19 -13.66 -13.30
CA LEU A 139 11.28 -12.22 -13.21
C LEU A 139 12.49 -11.78 -12.38
N SER A 140 13.19 -10.77 -12.85
CA SER A 140 14.18 -10.04 -12.05
C SER A 140 13.52 -9.33 -10.87
N VAL A 141 14.33 -8.89 -9.89
CA VAL A 141 13.87 -8.12 -8.73
C VAL A 141 13.08 -6.86 -9.15
N GLY A 142 13.58 -6.12 -10.14
CA GLY A 142 12.90 -4.94 -10.65
C GLY A 142 11.56 -5.24 -11.34
N GLU A 143 11.49 -6.36 -12.07
CA GLU A 143 10.23 -6.79 -12.70
C GLU A 143 9.20 -7.22 -11.66
N ARG A 144 9.61 -7.95 -10.62
CA ARG A 144 8.75 -8.31 -9.48
C ARG A 144 8.20 -7.07 -8.77
N GLN A 145 9.05 -6.05 -8.60
CA GLN A 145 8.62 -4.79 -8.00
C GLN A 145 7.59 -4.07 -8.86
N ARG A 146 7.74 -4.07 -10.19
CA ARG A 146 6.72 -3.52 -11.10
C ARG A 146 5.38 -4.26 -11.01
N VAL A 147 5.40 -5.57 -10.87
CA VAL A 147 4.17 -6.37 -10.64
C VAL A 147 3.46 -5.95 -9.36
N GLU A 148 4.19 -5.77 -8.25
CA GLU A 148 3.64 -5.27 -6.98
C GLU A 148 3.04 -3.86 -7.12
N ILE A 149 3.71 -2.97 -7.85
CA ILE A 149 3.22 -1.62 -8.11
C ILE A 149 1.93 -1.67 -8.93
N VAL A 150 1.90 -2.42 -10.03
CA VAL A 150 0.71 -2.59 -10.87
C VAL A 150 -0.45 -3.18 -10.05
N ARG A 151 -0.18 -4.17 -9.20
CA ARG A 151 -1.18 -4.75 -8.29
C ARG A 151 -1.81 -3.69 -7.38
N ALA A 152 -0.99 -2.81 -6.81
CA ALA A 152 -1.48 -1.70 -5.99
C ALA A 152 -2.30 -0.70 -6.80
N LEU A 153 -1.83 -0.30 -8.00
CA LEU A 153 -2.50 0.66 -8.87
C LEU A 153 -3.86 0.17 -9.37
N LEU A 154 -4.02 -1.14 -9.59
CA LEU A 154 -5.30 -1.73 -10.04
C LEU A 154 -6.44 -1.55 -9.04
N THR A 155 -6.15 -1.26 -7.78
CA THR A 155 -7.16 -0.94 -6.76
C THR A 155 -7.59 0.54 -6.81
N ASN A 156 -7.06 1.34 -7.75
CA ASN A 156 -7.31 2.78 -7.87
C ASN A 156 -7.11 3.53 -6.55
N PRO A 157 -5.91 3.46 -5.95
CA PRO A 157 -5.64 4.04 -4.64
C PRO A 157 -5.74 5.56 -4.67
N LYS A 158 -6.10 6.14 -3.52
CA LYS A 158 -6.10 7.59 -3.27
C LYS A 158 -4.85 8.02 -2.48
N LEU A 159 -4.18 7.03 -1.86
CA LEU A 159 -2.91 7.12 -1.15
C LEU A 159 -2.15 5.81 -1.32
#